data_ac99f95c7d023a7a6393a4c475da329c
#
_entry.id   ac99f95c7d023a7a6393a4c475da329c
#
_cell.length_a   1.000
_cell.length_b   1.000
_cell.length_c   1.000
_cell.angle_alpha   90.00
_cell.angle_beta   90.00
_cell.angle_gamma   90.00
#
_symmetry.space_group_name_H-M   'P 1'
#
loop_
_entity.id
_entity.type
_entity.pdbx_description
1 polymer ?
#
loop_
_entity_poly.entity_id
_entity_poly.type
_entity_poly.pdbx_seq_one_letter_code
_entity_poly.pdbx_strand_id
1 'polypeptide(L)'
;MPHVTFAEKLINSPLAAKAGVPQGYPLRRHKVGEPALDGPIVIGGQGRIADFLRSQLAVDYQVINSSAEAKRAALVFDATGLDTPEQLRELYDFFNPQMRNLLPCARLVVVGTTPEAADTIDARISARALEGFTRSLAKEMRKGGTVNLVWVDPAATAEVESTVRFFLSGKSAFVDGQVVRVSAQGQVPSGHSRHSSGTQNWEQPLDGRLAVVTGAARGIGATIAEVLARDGASVICIDVPQASEHLAKTANKVKGTALPLDVTDPQAADKIAQHAQERHGRAIDVIVHNAGITRDKLMANMNEGQWDAVLAVNLLAPVRITENLLESGSLAPGAAVVGVSSMAGISGNRGQTNYATTKAGIIGLVDALRPVLAENGSTINAVAPGFIETAMTAAMPTGPREIGRRLNSLQQGGLPVDVAETVAFFASPASAAVSGNTVRVCGQNLMGA
;
A
#
# COMPACT_ATOMS: atom_id res chain seq x y z
N MET A 1 -16.42 -14.19 14.96
CA MET A 1 -16.20 -14.77 13.62
C MET A 1 -17.52 -14.63 12.86
N PRO A 2 -17.56 -14.10 11.63
CA PRO A 2 -18.78 -14.08 10.84
C PRO A 2 -19.25 -15.52 10.60
N HIS A 3 -20.55 -15.77 10.70
CA HIS A 3 -21.14 -17.08 10.43
C HIS A 3 -20.91 -17.45 8.96
N VAL A 4 -20.05 -18.43 8.70
CA VAL A 4 -19.83 -18.98 7.36
C VAL A 4 -21.11 -19.71 6.94
N THR A 5 -21.77 -19.23 5.91
CA THR A 5 -23.02 -19.82 5.38
C THR A 5 -22.75 -21.21 4.80
N PHE A 6 -23.81 -22.05 4.69
CA PHE A 6 -23.71 -23.36 4.05
C PHE A 6 -23.21 -23.25 2.59
N ALA A 7 -23.68 -22.25 1.86
CA ALA A 7 -23.23 -21.95 0.50
C ALA A 7 -21.72 -21.64 0.43
N GLU A 8 -21.19 -20.86 1.37
CA GLU A 8 -19.75 -20.60 1.44
C GLU A 8 -18.93 -21.85 1.76
N LYS A 9 -19.42 -22.70 2.66
CA LYS A 9 -18.76 -24.00 2.92
C LYS A 9 -18.72 -24.88 1.69
N LEU A 10 -19.80 -24.91 0.90
CA LEU A 10 -19.88 -25.67 -0.33
C LEU A 10 -18.93 -25.12 -1.40
N ILE A 11 -18.94 -23.81 -1.64
CA ILE A 11 -18.08 -23.14 -2.63
C ILE A 11 -16.59 -23.28 -2.29
N ASN A 12 -16.24 -23.34 -1.01
CA ASN A 12 -14.86 -23.53 -0.53
C ASN A 12 -14.52 -25.01 -0.25
N SER A 13 -15.32 -25.94 -0.72
CA SER A 13 -15.10 -27.37 -0.51
C SER A 13 -14.12 -27.97 -1.54
N PRO A 14 -13.47 -29.11 -1.23
CA PRO A 14 -12.66 -29.84 -2.21
C PRO A 14 -13.46 -30.30 -3.46
N LEU A 15 -14.78 -30.48 -3.32
CA LEU A 15 -15.67 -30.81 -4.45
C LEU A 15 -15.80 -29.63 -5.41
N ALA A 16 -15.99 -28.40 -4.88
CA ALA A 16 -16.03 -27.20 -5.69
C ALA A 16 -14.68 -26.95 -6.41
N ALA A 17 -13.57 -27.19 -5.73
CA ALA A 17 -12.24 -27.13 -6.35
C ALA A 17 -12.09 -28.09 -7.53
N LYS A 18 -12.57 -29.34 -7.39
CA LYS A 18 -12.61 -30.34 -8.49
C LYS A 18 -13.54 -29.90 -9.61
N ALA A 19 -14.61 -29.19 -9.32
CA ALA A 19 -15.53 -28.61 -10.31
C ALA A 19 -14.99 -27.32 -10.97
N GLY A 20 -13.72 -26.93 -10.71
CA GLY A 20 -13.08 -25.77 -11.33
C GLY A 20 -13.32 -24.45 -10.62
N VAL A 21 -13.93 -24.44 -9.43
CA VAL A 21 -14.07 -23.19 -8.64
C VAL A 21 -12.70 -22.80 -8.11
N PRO A 22 -12.18 -21.59 -8.45
CA PRO A 22 -10.90 -21.13 -7.98
C PRO A 22 -10.84 -21.07 -6.45
N GLN A 23 -9.74 -21.55 -5.86
CA GLN A 23 -9.52 -21.56 -4.42
C GLN A 23 -8.29 -20.72 -4.08
N GLY A 24 -8.46 -19.74 -3.18
CA GLY A 24 -7.34 -18.96 -2.67
C GLY A 24 -6.35 -19.81 -1.88
N TYR A 25 -5.06 -19.55 -2.07
CA TYR A 25 -4.02 -20.16 -1.24
C TYR A 25 -3.80 -19.32 0.04
N PRO A 26 -3.59 -19.93 1.23
CA PRO A 26 -3.30 -19.18 2.44
C PRO A 26 -2.07 -18.25 2.25
N LEU A 27 -2.29 -16.96 2.34
CA LEU A 27 -1.21 -15.99 2.14
C LEU A 27 -0.34 -15.90 3.38
N ARG A 28 0.97 -15.86 3.17
CA ARG A 28 1.94 -15.56 4.21
C ARG A 28 1.94 -14.06 4.49
N ARG A 29 1.20 -13.66 5.51
CA ARG A 29 1.17 -12.29 6.03
C ARG A 29 2.24 -12.09 7.10
N HIS A 30 2.68 -10.84 7.25
CA HIS A 30 3.67 -10.49 8.27
C HIS A 30 3.17 -10.83 9.68
N LYS A 31 4.06 -11.38 10.50
CA LYS A 31 3.89 -11.57 11.94
C LYS A 31 5.18 -11.16 12.64
N VAL A 32 5.03 -10.48 13.75
CA VAL A 32 6.16 -10.05 14.59
C VAL A 32 6.97 -11.27 15.03
N GLY A 33 8.28 -11.21 14.91
CA GLY A 33 9.20 -12.28 15.27
C GLY A 33 9.36 -13.39 14.23
N GLU A 34 8.57 -13.38 13.13
CA GLU A 34 8.81 -14.28 11.99
C GLU A 34 9.75 -13.61 10.96
N PRO A 35 10.61 -14.38 10.26
CA PRO A 35 11.47 -13.84 9.21
C PRO A 35 10.62 -13.25 8.08
N ALA A 36 11.16 -12.25 7.38
CA ALA A 36 10.48 -11.61 6.26
C ALA A 36 10.13 -12.62 5.14
N LEU A 37 10.99 -13.60 4.89
CA LEU A 37 10.82 -14.70 3.93
C LEU A 37 11.16 -16.05 4.55
N ASP A 38 10.56 -17.14 4.03
CA ASP A 38 10.79 -18.52 4.49
C ASP A 38 11.91 -19.24 3.71
N GLY A 39 12.81 -18.52 3.10
CA GLY A 39 13.91 -19.12 2.35
C GLY A 39 14.74 -18.11 1.57
N PRO A 40 15.67 -18.61 0.74
CA PRO A 40 16.64 -17.77 0.08
C PRO A 40 16.05 -16.94 -1.05
N ILE A 41 16.78 -15.86 -1.37
CA ILE A 41 16.50 -14.97 -2.49
C ILE A 41 17.60 -15.10 -3.56
N VAL A 42 17.23 -14.93 -4.82
CA VAL A 42 18.16 -14.78 -5.95
C VAL A 42 18.01 -13.37 -6.51
N ILE A 43 19.14 -12.69 -6.68
CA ILE A 43 19.21 -11.36 -7.28
C ILE A 43 19.95 -11.47 -8.62
N GLY A 44 19.24 -11.15 -9.71
CA GLY A 44 19.75 -11.16 -11.08
C GLY A 44 19.71 -9.79 -11.74
N GLY A 45 20.13 -9.75 -13.01
CA GLY A 45 20.30 -8.51 -13.76
C GLY A 45 21.68 -7.88 -13.54
N GLN A 46 22.04 -6.98 -14.46
CA GLN A 46 23.33 -6.28 -14.46
C GLN A 46 23.17 -4.75 -14.45
N GLY A 47 22.00 -4.28 -14.00
CA GLY A 47 21.74 -2.87 -13.85
C GLY A 47 22.47 -2.25 -12.66
N ARG A 48 22.32 -0.96 -12.50
CA ARG A 48 23.00 -0.13 -11.47
C ARG A 48 22.59 -0.42 -10.02
N ILE A 49 21.47 -1.16 -9.81
CA ILE A 49 20.88 -1.41 -8.48
C ILE A 49 21.30 -2.80 -7.92
N ALA A 50 21.64 -3.77 -8.77
CA ALA A 50 21.85 -5.16 -8.37
C ALA A 50 22.90 -5.34 -7.28
N ASP A 51 24.08 -4.70 -7.40
CA ASP A 51 25.15 -4.85 -6.42
C ASP A 51 24.83 -4.17 -5.09
N PHE A 52 24.16 -3.00 -5.14
CA PHE A 52 23.63 -2.36 -3.95
C PHE A 52 22.66 -3.29 -3.21
N LEU A 53 21.67 -3.87 -3.91
CA LEU A 53 20.70 -4.79 -3.31
C LEU A 53 21.36 -6.06 -2.76
N ARG A 54 22.35 -6.63 -3.47
CA ARG A 54 23.08 -7.80 -2.96
C ARG A 54 23.75 -7.49 -1.63
N SER A 55 24.40 -6.35 -1.51
CA SER A 55 25.11 -5.95 -0.28
C SER A 55 24.15 -5.67 0.87
N GLN A 56 23.07 -4.91 0.62
CA GLN A 56 22.14 -4.51 1.69
C GLN A 56 21.24 -5.67 2.14
N LEU A 57 20.74 -6.46 1.20
CA LEU A 57 19.83 -7.57 1.55
C LEU A 57 20.58 -8.76 2.16
N ALA A 58 21.86 -8.96 1.87
CA ALA A 58 22.66 -10.04 2.50
C ALA A 58 22.78 -9.88 4.03
N VAL A 59 22.48 -8.72 4.60
CA VAL A 59 22.49 -8.49 6.05
C VAL A 59 21.38 -9.30 6.74
N ASP A 60 20.18 -9.36 6.13
CA ASP A 60 18.99 -9.93 6.76
C ASP A 60 18.40 -11.12 5.99
N TYR A 61 18.83 -11.34 4.76
CA TYR A 61 18.30 -12.37 3.87
C TYR A 61 19.39 -13.32 3.41
N GLN A 62 19.05 -14.58 3.24
CA GLN A 62 19.93 -15.55 2.61
C GLN A 62 19.95 -15.32 1.09
N VAL A 63 20.96 -14.62 0.60
CA VAL A 63 21.19 -14.41 -0.84
C VAL A 63 21.96 -15.59 -1.41
N ILE A 64 21.44 -16.22 -2.46
CA ILE A 64 22.09 -17.36 -3.15
C ILE A 64 22.27 -17.07 -4.64
N ASN A 65 23.14 -17.84 -5.29
CA ASN A 65 23.32 -17.78 -6.74
C ASN A 65 22.15 -18.44 -7.48
N SER A 66 21.92 -18.01 -8.70
CA SER A 66 20.85 -18.55 -9.58
C SER A 66 21.06 -20.03 -9.92
N SER A 67 22.28 -20.52 -9.92
CA SER A 67 22.65 -21.92 -10.19
C SER A 67 22.45 -22.87 -9.00
N ALA A 68 22.14 -22.36 -7.80
CA ALA A 68 21.92 -23.21 -6.63
C ALA A 68 20.68 -24.10 -6.81
N GLU A 69 20.73 -25.36 -6.32
CA GLU A 69 19.59 -26.29 -6.41
C GLU A 69 18.45 -26.01 -5.41
N ALA A 70 18.70 -25.12 -4.43
CA ALA A 70 17.73 -24.79 -3.40
C ALA A 70 16.45 -24.16 -3.98
N LYS A 71 15.29 -24.43 -3.37
CA LYS A 71 14.05 -23.69 -3.66
C LYS A 71 14.19 -22.25 -3.18
N ARG A 72 13.54 -21.32 -3.89
CA ARG A 72 13.65 -19.88 -3.67
C ARG A 72 12.37 -19.30 -3.08
N ALA A 73 12.52 -18.46 -2.06
CA ALA A 73 11.41 -17.66 -1.52
C ALA A 73 11.20 -16.37 -2.31
N ALA A 74 12.24 -15.85 -2.97
CA ALA A 74 12.09 -14.65 -3.78
C ALA A 74 13.09 -14.59 -4.95
N LEU A 75 12.69 -13.80 -5.96
CA LEU A 75 13.53 -13.40 -7.08
C LEU A 75 13.49 -11.87 -7.20
N VAL A 76 14.64 -11.25 -7.34
CA VAL A 76 14.78 -9.83 -7.64
C VAL A 76 15.56 -9.69 -8.94
N PHE A 77 15.04 -8.96 -9.91
CA PHE A 77 15.71 -8.72 -11.17
C PHE A 77 15.93 -7.24 -11.40
N ASP A 78 17.18 -6.85 -11.53
CA ASP A 78 17.55 -5.48 -11.87
C ASP A 78 17.57 -5.30 -13.39
N ALA A 79 16.52 -4.65 -13.89
CA ALA A 79 16.29 -4.31 -15.28
C ALA A 79 16.71 -2.86 -15.60
N THR A 80 17.40 -2.16 -14.69
CA THR A 80 17.79 -0.75 -14.92
C THR A 80 18.87 -0.58 -16.01
N GLY A 81 19.46 -1.67 -16.48
CA GLY A 81 20.40 -1.71 -17.60
C GLY A 81 19.79 -2.23 -18.91
N LEU A 82 18.47 -2.41 -19.00
CA LEU A 82 17.84 -2.84 -20.24
C LEU A 82 17.50 -1.63 -21.13
N ASP A 83 18.46 -1.21 -21.93
CA ASP A 83 18.37 0.02 -22.74
C ASP A 83 17.81 -0.20 -24.15
N THR A 84 17.65 -1.46 -24.58
CA THR A 84 17.07 -1.81 -25.88
C THR A 84 16.01 -2.91 -25.76
N PRO A 85 15.02 -2.95 -26.71
CA PRO A 85 13.98 -3.99 -26.72
C PRO A 85 14.54 -5.42 -26.84
N GLU A 86 15.68 -5.63 -27.49
CA GLU A 86 16.33 -6.93 -27.62
C GLU A 86 16.79 -7.46 -26.26
N GLN A 87 17.25 -6.58 -25.37
CA GLN A 87 17.69 -6.94 -24.02
C GLN A 87 16.55 -7.42 -23.12
N LEU A 88 15.28 -7.18 -23.47
CA LEU A 88 14.14 -7.77 -22.76
C LEU A 88 14.18 -9.29 -22.73
N ARG A 89 15.00 -9.92 -23.60
CA ARG A 89 15.30 -11.36 -23.58
C ARG A 89 15.86 -11.80 -22.22
N GLU A 90 16.62 -10.94 -21.53
CA GLU A 90 17.20 -11.24 -20.22
C GLU A 90 16.13 -11.56 -19.15
N LEU A 91 14.92 -10.98 -19.27
CA LEU A 91 13.80 -11.35 -18.39
C LEU A 91 13.47 -12.84 -18.51
N TYR A 92 13.39 -13.35 -19.75
CA TYR A 92 13.14 -14.77 -19.98
C TYR A 92 14.29 -15.63 -19.45
N ASP A 93 15.51 -15.26 -19.77
CA ASP A 93 16.69 -16.05 -19.41
C ASP A 93 16.88 -16.13 -17.88
N PHE A 94 16.47 -15.10 -17.14
CA PHE A 94 16.51 -15.11 -15.68
C PHE A 94 15.31 -15.83 -15.06
N PHE A 95 14.07 -15.47 -15.42
CA PHE A 95 12.90 -15.98 -14.73
C PHE A 95 12.55 -17.42 -15.11
N ASN A 96 12.60 -17.77 -16.40
CA ASN A 96 12.13 -19.08 -16.89
C ASN A 96 12.73 -20.28 -16.13
N PRO A 97 14.05 -20.40 -15.94
CA PRO A 97 14.64 -21.53 -15.22
C PRO A 97 14.31 -21.54 -13.72
N GLN A 98 13.93 -20.41 -13.14
CA GLN A 98 13.66 -20.27 -11.70
C GLN A 98 12.22 -20.62 -11.32
N MET A 99 11.25 -20.46 -12.25
CA MET A 99 9.82 -20.53 -11.93
C MET A 99 9.38 -21.86 -11.29
N ARG A 100 10.00 -22.99 -11.68
CA ARG A 100 9.67 -24.31 -11.13
C ARG A 100 10.21 -24.57 -9.72
N ASN A 101 11.14 -23.73 -9.28
CA ASN A 101 11.85 -23.86 -8.01
C ASN A 101 11.38 -22.85 -6.95
N LEU A 102 10.23 -22.23 -7.17
CA LEU A 102 9.66 -21.26 -6.22
C LEU A 102 8.97 -21.96 -5.04
N LEU A 103 9.14 -21.40 -3.86
CA LEU A 103 8.38 -21.75 -2.66
C LEU A 103 6.95 -21.17 -2.74
N PRO A 104 5.99 -21.70 -1.96
CA PRO A 104 4.71 -21.02 -1.78
C PRO A 104 4.90 -19.59 -1.26
N CYS A 105 3.98 -18.70 -1.64
CA CYS A 105 4.04 -17.27 -1.31
C CYS A 105 5.34 -16.58 -1.75
N ALA A 106 5.96 -17.05 -2.83
CA ALA A 106 7.17 -16.43 -3.36
C ALA A 106 6.95 -14.96 -3.76
N ARG A 107 7.99 -14.15 -3.59
CA ARG A 107 8.00 -12.71 -3.89
C ARG A 107 8.92 -12.42 -5.07
N LEU A 108 8.37 -11.91 -6.16
CA LEU A 108 9.14 -11.54 -7.34
C LEU A 108 9.11 -10.02 -7.48
N VAL A 109 10.28 -9.42 -7.65
CA VAL A 109 10.43 -7.97 -7.79
C VAL A 109 11.26 -7.68 -9.04
N VAL A 110 10.70 -6.86 -9.93
CA VAL A 110 11.44 -6.28 -11.05
C VAL A 110 11.77 -4.84 -10.69
N VAL A 111 13.02 -4.44 -10.89
CA VAL A 111 13.47 -3.07 -10.66
C VAL A 111 13.88 -2.49 -12.02
N GLY A 112 13.26 -1.41 -12.45
CA GLY A 112 13.53 -0.78 -13.75
C GLY A 112 13.68 0.73 -13.63
N THR A 113 14.27 1.35 -14.63
CA THR A 113 14.34 2.81 -14.73
C THR A 113 12.95 3.36 -15.05
N THR A 114 12.57 4.48 -14.42
CA THR A 114 11.31 5.21 -14.71
C THR A 114 11.24 5.55 -16.20
N PRO A 115 10.19 5.14 -16.93
CA PRO A 115 10.15 5.30 -18.39
C PRO A 115 10.29 6.76 -18.86
N GLU A 116 9.73 7.71 -18.11
CA GLU A 116 9.78 9.14 -18.43
C GLU A 116 11.20 9.74 -18.27
N ALA A 117 12.03 9.09 -17.46
CA ALA A 117 13.43 9.49 -17.20
C ALA A 117 14.46 8.71 -18.04
N ALA A 118 14.01 7.83 -18.95
CA ALA A 118 14.90 7.11 -19.85
C ALA A 118 15.39 8.03 -20.99
N ASP A 119 16.70 7.98 -21.28
CA ASP A 119 17.37 8.91 -22.18
C ASP A 119 17.08 8.67 -23.66
N THR A 120 16.79 7.42 -24.04
CA THR A 120 16.55 7.04 -25.44
C THR A 120 15.13 6.51 -25.65
N ILE A 121 14.69 6.50 -26.92
CA ILE A 121 13.40 5.90 -27.28
C ILE A 121 13.37 4.42 -26.92
N ASP A 122 14.43 3.67 -27.25
CA ASP A 122 14.52 2.24 -26.99
C ASP A 122 14.52 1.91 -25.51
N ALA A 123 15.27 2.66 -24.69
CA ALA A 123 15.27 2.51 -23.24
C ALA A 123 13.88 2.82 -22.62
N ARG A 124 13.18 3.83 -23.18
CA ARG A 124 11.80 4.15 -22.75
C ARG A 124 10.82 3.03 -23.09
N ILE A 125 10.94 2.44 -24.29
CA ILE A 125 10.11 1.30 -24.71
C ILE A 125 10.40 0.10 -23.80
N SER A 126 11.67 -0.21 -23.56
CA SER A 126 12.11 -1.32 -22.71
C SER A 126 11.62 -1.15 -21.28
N ALA A 127 11.80 0.02 -20.68
CA ALA A 127 11.30 0.32 -19.33
C ALA A 127 9.79 0.15 -19.24
N ARG A 128 9.01 0.67 -20.23
CA ARG A 128 7.54 0.54 -20.23
C ARG A 128 7.08 -0.92 -20.39
N ALA A 129 7.83 -1.75 -21.12
CA ALA A 129 7.52 -3.16 -21.34
C ALA A 129 7.56 -3.98 -20.03
N LEU A 130 8.37 -3.57 -19.04
CA LEU A 130 8.47 -4.24 -17.73
C LEU A 130 7.13 -4.32 -16.99
N GLU A 131 6.25 -3.33 -17.19
CA GLU A 131 4.93 -3.34 -16.56
C GLU A 131 4.04 -4.45 -17.13
N GLY A 132 4.04 -4.62 -18.45
CA GLY A 132 3.32 -5.72 -19.11
C GLY A 132 3.85 -7.09 -18.66
N PHE A 133 5.16 -7.26 -18.61
CA PHE A 133 5.81 -8.46 -18.08
C PHE A 133 5.40 -8.74 -16.64
N THR A 134 5.53 -7.75 -15.74
CA THR A 134 5.19 -7.89 -14.31
C THR A 134 3.74 -8.30 -14.12
N ARG A 135 2.81 -7.61 -14.78
CA ARG A 135 1.37 -7.89 -14.67
C ARG A 135 0.99 -9.26 -15.22
N SER A 136 1.63 -9.71 -16.31
CA SER A 136 1.38 -11.03 -16.87
C SER A 136 1.94 -12.13 -15.96
N LEU A 137 3.19 -11.99 -15.53
CA LEU A 137 3.83 -12.96 -14.65
C LEU A 137 3.09 -13.08 -13.31
N ALA A 138 2.56 -11.98 -12.77
CA ALA A 138 1.74 -11.98 -11.55
C ALA A 138 0.49 -12.87 -11.70
N LYS A 139 -0.17 -12.85 -12.87
CA LYS A 139 -1.32 -13.73 -13.15
C LYS A 139 -0.96 -15.21 -13.31
N GLU A 140 0.29 -15.51 -13.63
CA GLU A 140 0.78 -16.88 -13.76
C GLU A 140 1.21 -17.47 -12.41
N MET A 141 1.42 -16.61 -11.39
CA MET A 141 1.85 -17.05 -10.07
C MET A 141 0.79 -17.94 -9.42
N ARG A 142 1.30 -18.94 -8.71
CA ARG A 142 0.49 -19.90 -7.95
C ARG A 142 0.83 -19.85 -6.48
N LYS A 143 -0.02 -20.48 -5.66
CA LYS A 143 0.22 -20.66 -4.21
C LYS A 143 0.52 -19.35 -3.48
N GLY A 144 -0.21 -18.27 -3.81
CA GLY A 144 -0.08 -16.98 -3.14
C GLY A 144 1.20 -16.20 -3.42
N GLY A 145 1.91 -16.55 -4.52
CA GLY A 145 3.06 -15.75 -4.97
C GLY A 145 2.62 -14.41 -5.56
N THR A 146 3.49 -13.41 -5.52
CA THR A 146 3.23 -12.06 -6.07
C THR A 146 4.40 -11.57 -6.90
N VAL A 147 4.12 -10.70 -7.88
CA VAL A 147 5.11 -10.04 -8.72
C VAL A 147 4.83 -8.54 -8.76
N ASN A 148 5.81 -7.71 -8.44
CA ASN A 148 5.66 -6.26 -8.44
C ASN A 148 6.85 -5.57 -9.13
N LEU A 149 6.63 -4.36 -9.60
CA LEU A 149 7.61 -3.53 -10.30
C LEU A 149 7.96 -2.30 -9.47
N VAL A 150 9.25 -2.00 -9.40
CA VAL A 150 9.76 -0.75 -8.83
C VAL A 150 10.38 0.07 -9.96
N TRP A 151 9.81 1.20 -10.29
CA TRP A 151 10.45 2.17 -11.16
C TRP A 151 11.28 3.15 -10.36
N VAL A 152 12.57 3.20 -10.68
CA VAL A 152 13.57 3.96 -9.95
C VAL A 152 14.09 5.11 -10.81
N ASP A 153 14.06 6.31 -10.27
CA ASP A 153 14.71 7.47 -10.88
C ASP A 153 16.20 7.18 -11.11
N PRO A 154 16.80 7.59 -12.26
CA PRO A 154 18.23 7.38 -12.51
C PRO A 154 19.17 7.88 -11.42
N ALA A 155 18.80 8.94 -10.71
CA ALA A 155 19.57 9.50 -9.60
C ALA A 155 19.38 8.79 -8.25
N ALA A 156 18.41 7.85 -8.15
CA ALA A 156 18.13 7.10 -6.92
C ALA A 156 18.82 5.73 -6.96
N THR A 157 19.41 5.32 -5.84
CA THR A 157 20.03 3.98 -5.66
C THR A 157 19.67 3.39 -4.29
N ALA A 158 20.05 4.05 -3.21
CA ALA A 158 19.77 3.59 -1.85
C ALA A 158 18.28 3.67 -1.50
N GLU A 159 17.58 4.57 -2.11
CA GLU A 159 16.15 4.86 -1.90
C GLU A 159 15.24 3.68 -2.27
N VAL A 160 15.71 2.75 -3.09
CA VAL A 160 14.95 1.58 -3.53
C VAL A 160 14.75 0.54 -2.42
N GLU A 161 15.62 0.53 -1.40
CA GLU A 161 15.70 -0.53 -0.40
C GLU A 161 14.39 -0.76 0.34
N SER A 162 13.75 0.31 0.84
CA SER A 162 12.49 0.20 1.59
C SER A 162 11.38 -0.46 0.77
N THR A 163 11.27 -0.08 -0.51
CA THR A 163 10.27 -0.62 -1.43
C THR A 163 10.54 -2.10 -1.76
N VAL A 164 11.80 -2.46 -2.01
CA VAL A 164 12.17 -3.86 -2.25
C VAL A 164 11.92 -4.71 -1.01
N ARG A 165 12.31 -4.25 0.19
CA ARG A 165 12.03 -4.95 1.46
C ARG A 165 10.53 -5.10 1.72
N PHE A 166 9.73 -4.08 1.42
CA PHE A 166 8.27 -4.18 1.51
C PHE A 166 7.73 -5.30 0.61
N PHE A 167 8.11 -5.32 -0.67
CA PHE A 167 7.66 -6.35 -1.61
C PHE A 167 8.19 -7.74 -1.30
N LEU A 168 9.37 -7.87 -0.71
CA LEU A 168 9.93 -9.15 -0.27
C LEU A 168 9.27 -9.70 0.99
N SER A 169 8.53 -8.90 1.73
CA SER A 169 7.96 -9.30 3.03
C SER A 169 6.51 -9.79 2.95
N GLY A 170 6.03 -10.35 4.07
CA GLY A 170 4.60 -10.64 4.26
C GLY A 170 3.72 -9.40 4.40
N LYS A 171 4.29 -8.19 4.54
CA LYS A 171 3.56 -6.92 4.57
C LYS A 171 2.87 -6.63 3.23
N SER A 172 3.42 -7.08 2.10
CA SER A 172 2.84 -6.95 0.75
C SER A 172 2.02 -8.14 0.29
N ALA A 173 1.52 -8.99 1.20
CA ALA A 173 0.89 -10.28 0.87
C ALA A 173 -0.30 -10.20 -0.10
N PHE A 174 -0.99 -9.05 -0.17
CA PHE A 174 -2.13 -8.83 -1.07
C PHE A 174 -1.88 -7.70 -2.09
N VAL A 175 -0.61 -7.30 -2.25
CA VAL A 175 -0.14 -6.35 -3.28
C VAL A 175 0.50 -7.16 -4.41
N ASP A 176 -0.15 -7.19 -5.57
CA ASP A 176 0.25 -8.00 -6.70
C ASP A 176 0.01 -7.27 -8.02
N GLY A 177 0.95 -7.38 -8.96
CA GLY A 177 0.91 -6.69 -10.25
C GLY A 177 1.00 -5.17 -10.15
N GLN A 178 1.58 -4.65 -9.07
CA GLN A 178 1.64 -3.20 -8.81
C GLN A 178 2.97 -2.61 -9.20
N VAL A 179 2.92 -1.29 -9.39
CA VAL A 179 4.09 -0.47 -9.70
C VAL A 179 4.26 0.57 -8.60
N VAL A 180 5.46 0.69 -8.06
CA VAL A 180 5.84 1.78 -7.14
C VAL A 180 6.99 2.57 -7.75
N ARG A 181 6.84 3.88 -7.78
CA ARG A 181 7.85 4.83 -8.23
C ARG A 181 8.69 5.30 -7.06
N VAL A 182 10.00 5.23 -7.20
CA VAL A 182 10.98 5.71 -6.24
C VAL A 182 11.75 6.85 -6.90
N SER A 183 11.68 8.03 -6.32
CA SER A 183 12.40 9.22 -6.80
C SER A 183 13.76 9.34 -6.12
N ALA A 184 14.64 10.14 -6.69
CA ALA A 184 15.77 10.66 -5.92
C ALA A 184 15.24 11.54 -4.76
N GLN A 185 15.85 11.46 -3.60
CA GLN A 185 15.43 12.30 -2.46
C GLN A 185 15.62 13.76 -2.81
N GLY A 186 14.56 14.55 -2.71
CA GLY A 186 14.68 16.00 -2.61
C GLY A 186 15.50 16.36 -1.38
N GLN A 187 16.31 17.40 -1.45
CA GLN A 187 17.08 17.88 -0.31
C GLN A 187 16.11 18.24 0.83
N VAL A 188 16.14 17.45 1.90
CA VAL A 188 15.51 17.87 3.16
C VAL A 188 16.29 19.07 3.67
N PRO A 189 15.65 20.18 4.11
CA PRO A 189 16.37 21.29 4.70
C PRO A 189 17.33 20.79 5.78
N SER A 190 18.58 21.23 5.71
CA SER A 190 19.65 20.86 6.63
C SER A 190 19.22 21.19 8.07
N GLY A 191 19.09 20.18 8.90
CA GLY A 191 18.64 20.30 10.30
C GLY A 191 17.61 19.27 10.74
N HIS A 192 16.95 18.57 9.80
CA HIS A 192 16.03 17.47 10.10
C HIS A 192 16.58 16.21 9.46
N SER A 193 17.61 15.63 10.08
CA SER A 193 18.16 14.34 9.65
C SER A 193 17.05 13.28 9.69
N ARG A 194 16.66 12.77 8.53
CA ARG A 194 15.76 11.62 8.41
C ARG A 194 16.44 10.31 8.85
N HIS A 195 17.75 10.34 8.90
CA HIS A 195 18.60 9.29 9.45
C HIS A 195 19.47 9.95 10.53
N SER A 196 19.11 9.76 11.80
CA SER A 196 20.17 9.62 12.78
C SER A 196 21.13 8.57 12.22
N SER A 197 22.41 8.73 12.39
CA SER A 197 23.52 7.87 11.95
C SER A 197 23.46 6.42 12.54
N GLY A 198 22.25 5.91 12.80
CA GLY A 198 21.96 4.57 13.27
C GLY A 198 21.38 3.71 12.14
N THR A 199 21.61 2.42 12.18
CA THR A 199 20.97 1.42 11.33
C THR A 199 19.46 1.55 11.37
N GLN A 200 18.81 1.55 10.17
CA GLN A 200 17.35 1.60 10.04
C GLN A 200 16.70 0.48 10.86
N ASN A 201 15.82 0.84 11.77
CA ASN A 201 15.04 -0.15 12.52
C ASN A 201 13.86 -0.65 11.67
N TRP A 202 14.03 -1.80 11.03
CA TRP A 202 12.99 -2.41 10.18
C TRP A 202 11.85 -3.06 10.98
N GLU A 203 12.05 -3.33 12.27
CA GLU A 203 11.02 -3.91 13.14
C GLU A 203 10.07 -2.85 13.68
N GLN A 204 10.59 -1.67 14.01
CA GLN A 204 9.80 -0.52 14.49
C GLN A 204 10.12 0.74 13.67
N PRO A 205 9.76 0.77 12.38
CA PRO A 205 10.15 1.84 11.47
C PRO A 205 9.51 3.19 11.79
N LEU A 206 8.49 3.22 12.66
CA LEU A 206 7.75 4.42 13.06
C LEU A 206 8.05 4.83 14.52
N ASP A 207 9.11 4.26 15.13
CA ASP A 207 9.47 4.62 16.49
C ASP A 207 9.65 6.14 16.66
N GLY A 208 9.06 6.68 17.72
CA GLY A 208 9.07 8.10 18.00
C GLY A 208 8.21 8.98 17.07
N ARG A 209 7.40 8.44 16.17
CA ARG A 209 6.49 9.20 15.29
C ARG A 209 5.11 9.38 15.89
N LEU A 210 4.45 10.51 15.58
CA LEU A 210 3.05 10.78 15.91
C LEU A 210 2.19 10.61 14.67
N ALA A 211 1.26 9.66 14.71
CA ALA A 211 0.36 9.35 13.61
C ALA A 211 -1.10 9.71 13.96
N VAL A 212 -1.80 10.28 13.00
CA VAL A 212 -3.25 10.57 13.05
C VAL A 212 -3.96 9.63 12.10
N VAL A 213 -5.02 8.94 12.56
CA VAL A 213 -5.84 8.06 11.72
C VAL A 213 -7.30 8.46 11.83
N THR A 214 -7.91 8.88 10.71
CA THR A 214 -9.34 9.20 10.65
C THR A 214 -10.16 7.95 10.31
N GLY A 215 -11.39 7.83 10.86
CA GLY A 215 -12.22 6.64 10.72
C GLY A 215 -11.65 5.43 11.48
N ALA A 216 -11.05 5.68 12.65
CA ALA A 216 -10.27 4.68 13.40
C ALA A 216 -11.09 3.81 14.35
N ALA A 217 -12.40 4.00 14.46
CA ALA A 217 -13.22 3.25 15.41
C ALA A 217 -13.34 1.75 15.06
N ARG A 218 -13.23 1.38 13.79
CA ARG A 218 -13.43 0.00 13.32
C ARG A 218 -12.82 -0.27 11.94
N GLY A 219 -12.84 -1.55 11.54
CA GLY A 219 -12.48 -1.98 10.18
C GLY A 219 -11.05 -1.63 9.79
N ILE A 220 -10.87 -1.10 8.59
CA ILE A 220 -9.56 -0.76 8.03
C ILE A 220 -8.85 0.28 8.92
N GLY A 221 -9.55 1.34 9.34
CA GLY A 221 -8.95 2.41 10.14
C GLY A 221 -8.45 1.95 11.50
N ALA A 222 -9.22 1.11 12.21
CA ALA A 222 -8.76 0.50 13.46
C ALA A 222 -7.51 -0.37 13.26
N THR A 223 -7.48 -1.15 12.16
CA THR A 223 -6.32 -2.00 11.83
C THR A 223 -5.11 -1.15 11.42
N ILE A 224 -5.30 -0.03 10.72
CA ILE A 224 -4.23 0.93 10.43
C ILE A 224 -3.63 1.46 11.74
N ALA A 225 -4.47 1.90 12.69
CA ALA A 225 -4.00 2.37 13.99
C ALA A 225 -3.20 1.28 14.74
N GLU A 226 -3.65 0.03 14.69
CA GLU A 226 -2.96 -1.12 15.31
C GLU A 226 -1.59 -1.38 14.66
N VAL A 227 -1.50 -1.33 13.33
CA VAL A 227 -0.24 -1.58 12.60
C VAL A 227 0.76 -0.44 12.83
N LEU A 228 0.32 0.83 12.76
CA LEU A 228 1.19 1.97 13.02
C LEU A 228 1.73 1.96 14.46
N ALA A 229 0.90 1.61 15.44
CA ALA A 229 1.32 1.47 16.84
C ALA A 229 2.28 0.29 17.04
N ARG A 230 2.04 -0.86 16.39
CA ARG A 230 2.96 -2.00 16.37
C ARG A 230 4.34 -1.58 15.85
N ASP A 231 4.37 -0.77 14.82
CA ASP A 231 5.58 -0.29 14.16
C ASP A 231 6.25 0.89 14.93
N GLY A 232 5.74 1.25 16.13
CA GLY A 232 6.37 2.19 17.08
C GLY A 232 5.72 3.57 17.15
N ALA A 233 4.70 3.90 16.36
CA ALA A 233 4.07 5.21 16.39
C ALA A 233 3.17 5.40 17.63
N SER A 234 3.16 6.64 18.16
CA SER A 234 2.04 7.12 18.99
C SER A 234 0.87 7.46 18.08
N VAL A 235 -0.36 7.02 18.41
CA VAL A 235 -1.49 7.15 17.50
C VAL A 235 -2.62 7.98 18.10
N ILE A 236 -3.07 9.00 17.37
CA ILE A 236 -4.33 9.72 17.60
C ILE A 236 -5.40 9.06 16.73
N CYS A 237 -6.38 8.41 17.38
CA CYS A 237 -7.51 7.79 16.73
C CYS A 237 -8.67 8.78 16.63
N ILE A 238 -9.17 9.02 15.42
CA ILE A 238 -10.28 9.96 15.15
C ILE A 238 -11.44 9.22 14.52
N ASP A 239 -12.65 9.47 15.05
CA ASP A 239 -13.92 9.06 14.44
C ASP A 239 -15.04 9.96 14.95
N VAL A 240 -16.20 9.88 14.31
CA VAL A 240 -17.38 10.68 14.70
C VAL A 240 -17.80 10.41 16.16
N PRO A 241 -18.38 11.42 16.88
CA PRO A 241 -18.78 11.24 18.29
C PRO A 241 -19.70 10.04 18.54
N GLN A 242 -20.54 9.67 17.56
CA GLN A 242 -21.43 8.50 17.65
C GLN A 242 -20.68 7.15 17.73
N ALA A 243 -19.40 7.12 17.33
CA ALA A 243 -18.55 5.95 17.38
C ALA A 243 -17.59 5.92 18.60
N SER A 244 -17.76 6.85 19.57
CA SER A 244 -16.82 7.08 20.68
C SER A 244 -16.49 5.82 21.49
N GLU A 245 -17.45 4.92 21.73
CA GLU A 245 -17.17 3.66 22.43
C GLU A 245 -16.18 2.76 21.69
N HIS A 246 -16.38 2.58 20.39
CA HIS A 246 -15.47 1.78 19.54
C HIS A 246 -14.13 2.50 19.38
N LEU A 247 -14.16 3.82 19.23
CA LEU A 247 -12.95 4.64 19.13
C LEU A 247 -12.09 4.51 20.39
N ALA A 248 -12.69 4.60 21.57
CA ALA A 248 -11.99 4.41 22.84
C ALA A 248 -11.39 3.00 22.96
N LYS A 249 -12.09 1.95 22.49
CA LYS A 249 -11.56 0.57 22.45
C LYS A 249 -10.32 0.48 21.57
N THR A 250 -10.34 1.10 20.38
CA THR A 250 -9.19 1.14 19.47
C THR A 250 -8.03 1.91 20.12
N ALA A 251 -8.28 3.13 20.60
CA ALA A 251 -7.26 3.96 21.23
C ALA A 251 -6.59 3.26 22.44
N ASN A 252 -7.37 2.63 23.30
CA ASN A 252 -6.84 1.85 24.43
C ASN A 252 -5.99 0.66 23.98
N LYS A 253 -6.44 -0.06 22.93
CA LYS A 253 -5.70 -1.21 22.38
C LYS A 253 -4.32 -0.82 21.86
N VAL A 254 -4.22 0.34 21.20
CA VAL A 254 -2.96 0.86 20.65
C VAL A 254 -2.18 1.74 21.63
N LYS A 255 -2.67 1.90 22.86
CA LYS A 255 -2.11 2.81 23.88
C LYS A 255 -1.97 4.26 23.37
N GLY A 256 -2.85 4.64 22.45
CA GLY A 256 -2.93 5.96 21.84
C GLY A 256 -3.99 6.84 22.50
N THR A 257 -4.36 7.93 21.82
CA THR A 257 -5.42 8.85 22.27
C THR A 257 -6.62 8.82 21.33
N ALA A 258 -7.81 9.08 21.86
CA ALA A 258 -9.04 9.20 21.10
C ALA A 258 -9.46 10.67 20.97
N LEU A 259 -9.81 11.08 19.77
CA LEU A 259 -10.41 12.39 19.48
C LEU A 259 -11.75 12.18 18.76
N PRO A 260 -12.89 12.21 19.48
CA PRO A 260 -14.21 12.18 18.87
C PRO A 260 -14.41 13.47 18.04
N LEU A 261 -14.38 13.37 16.71
CA LEU A 261 -14.44 14.51 15.80
C LEU A 261 -15.07 14.09 14.48
N ASP A 262 -16.04 14.90 13.99
CA ASP A 262 -16.50 14.81 12.62
C ASP A 262 -15.49 15.53 11.71
N VAL A 263 -14.89 14.79 10.77
CA VAL A 263 -13.90 15.35 9.84
C VAL A 263 -14.47 16.43 8.92
N THR A 264 -15.81 16.53 8.81
CA THR A 264 -16.47 17.58 8.04
C THR A 264 -16.58 18.91 8.79
N ASP A 265 -16.28 18.94 10.10
CA ASP A 265 -16.22 20.16 10.88
C ASP A 265 -15.23 21.16 10.24
N PRO A 266 -15.62 22.43 9.99
CA PRO A 266 -14.70 23.43 9.44
C PRO A 266 -13.42 23.63 10.24
N GLN A 267 -13.47 23.41 11.55
CA GLN A 267 -12.32 23.51 12.49
C GLN A 267 -11.61 22.17 12.72
N ALA A 268 -11.86 21.15 11.89
CA ALA A 268 -11.29 19.82 12.14
C ALA A 268 -9.77 19.83 12.19
N ALA A 269 -9.10 20.56 11.31
CA ALA A 269 -7.64 20.66 11.29
C ALA A 269 -7.10 21.31 12.59
N ASP A 270 -7.71 22.41 13.04
CA ASP A 270 -7.31 23.11 14.27
C ASP A 270 -7.47 22.22 15.50
N LYS A 271 -8.59 21.49 15.60
CA LYS A 271 -8.86 20.53 16.69
C LYS A 271 -7.86 19.37 16.70
N ILE A 272 -7.47 18.89 15.52
CA ILE A 272 -6.45 17.85 15.38
C ILE A 272 -5.08 18.38 15.83
N ALA A 273 -4.68 19.55 15.34
CA ALA A 273 -3.44 20.21 15.71
C ALA A 273 -3.36 20.51 17.21
N GLN A 274 -4.45 21.06 17.78
CA GLN A 274 -4.56 21.33 19.21
C GLN A 274 -4.41 20.06 20.04
N HIS A 275 -5.12 18.97 19.67
CA HIS A 275 -5.01 17.68 20.37
C HIS A 275 -3.60 17.10 20.29
N ALA A 276 -2.93 17.20 19.13
CA ALA A 276 -1.54 16.76 18.98
C ALA A 276 -0.60 17.55 19.91
N GLN A 277 -0.77 18.87 19.99
CA GLN A 277 0.04 19.70 20.85
C GLN A 277 -0.25 19.47 22.35
N GLU A 278 -1.52 19.40 22.76
CA GLU A 278 -1.90 19.25 24.18
C GLU A 278 -1.58 17.87 24.74
N ARG A 279 -1.75 16.80 23.94
CA ARG A 279 -1.62 15.41 24.40
C ARG A 279 -0.25 14.81 24.10
N HIS A 280 0.48 15.31 23.09
CA HIS A 280 1.75 14.75 22.63
C HIS A 280 2.89 15.78 22.57
N GLY A 281 2.61 17.09 22.68
CA GLY A 281 3.60 18.16 22.74
C GLY A 281 4.39 18.36 21.44
N ARG A 282 3.82 17.93 20.27
CA ARG A 282 4.57 17.92 19.01
C ARG A 282 3.70 18.01 17.76
N ALA A 283 4.33 18.32 16.63
CA ALA A 283 3.71 18.26 15.31
C ALA A 283 3.45 16.82 14.86
N ILE A 284 2.58 16.68 13.85
CA ILE A 284 2.10 15.40 13.31
C ILE A 284 3.10 14.89 12.27
N ASP A 285 3.61 13.68 12.43
CA ASP A 285 4.52 13.03 11.47
C ASP A 285 3.79 12.23 10.39
N VAL A 286 2.61 11.71 10.70
CA VAL A 286 1.82 10.89 9.77
C VAL A 286 0.36 11.25 9.88
N ILE A 287 -0.31 11.51 8.75
CA ILE A 287 -1.77 11.59 8.71
C ILE A 287 -2.34 10.62 7.71
N VAL A 288 -3.33 9.81 8.15
CA VAL A 288 -4.04 8.84 7.32
C VAL A 288 -5.49 9.25 7.17
N HIS A 289 -5.86 9.64 5.96
CA HIS A 289 -7.24 9.95 5.56
C HIS A 289 -7.97 8.67 5.18
N ASN A 290 -8.50 7.96 6.20
CA ASN A 290 -9.25 6.72 6.01
C ASN A 290 -10.76 6.91 6.23
N ALA A 291 -11.22 7.93 6.95
CA ALA A 291 -12.64 8.20 7.12
C ALA A 291 -13.36 8.24 5.76
N GLY A 292 -14.48 7.55 5.66
CA GLY A 292 -15.24 7.51 4.43
C GLY A 292 -16.59 6.85 4.61
N ILE A 293 -17.56 7.27 3.79
CA ILE A 293 -18.91 6.75 3.75
C ILE A 293 -19.31 6.38 2.32
N THR A 294 -20.32 5.53 2.20
CA THR A 294 -21.01 5.23 0.95
C THR A 294 -22.47 5.64 1.05
N ARG A 295 -23.06 6.06 -0.07
CA ARG A 295 -24.52 6.33 -0.24
C ARG A 295 -24.91 5.85 -1.64
N ASP A 296 -24.87 4.53 -1.80
CA ASP A 296 -24.98 3.87 -3.09
C ASP A 296 -26.37 4.00 -3.69
N LYS A 297 -26.44 4.54 -4.91
CA LYS A 297 -27.64 4.69 -5.73
C LYS A 297 -27.26 4.87 -7.19
N LEU A 298 -28.09 4.39 -8.12
CA LEU A 298 -27.92 4.77 -9.52
C LEU A 298 -28.05 6.30 -9.65
N MET A 299 -27.25 6.91 -10.50
CA MET A 299 -27.20 8.38 -10.66
C MET A 299 -28.58 9.00 -10.89
N ALA A 300 -29.42 8.36 -11.71
CA ALA A 300 -30.77 8.83 -11.99
C ALA A 300 -31.72 8.86 -10.76
N ASN A 301 -31.38 8.13 -9.70
CA ASN A 301 -32.17 7.99 -8.48
C ASN A 301 -31.47 8.54 -7.23
N MET A 302 -30.29 9.12 -7.39
CA MET A 302 -29.49 9.70 -6.32
C MET A 302 -30.03 11.11 -6.00
N ASN A 303 -30.21 11.42 -4.72
CA ASN A 303 -30.57 12.78 -4.30
C ASN A 303 -29.31 13.58 -3.93
N GLU A 304 -29.46 14.91 -3.86
CA GLU A 304 -28.37 15.85 -3.54
C GLU A 304 -27.69 15.51 -2.22
N GLY A 305 -28.44 15.23 -1.15
CA GLY A 305 -27.86 14.90 0.16
C GLY A 305 -27.01 13.63 0.15
N GLN A 306 -27.32 12.66 -0.72
CA GLN A 306 -26.47 11.46 -0.89
C GLN A 306 -25.16 11.78 -1.61
N TRP A 307 -25.19 12.72 -2.55
CA TRP A 307 -24.01 13.20 -3.25
C TRP A 307 -23.12 14.03 -2.31
N ASP A 308 -23.71 15.07 -1.71
CA ASP A 308 -23.00 16.06 -0.89
C ASP A 308 -22.35 15.42 0.35
N ALA A 309 -23.06 14.52 1.03
CA ALA A 309 -22.49 13.84 2.20
C ALA A 309 -21.25 13.01 1.85
N VAL A 310 -21.27 12.30 0.70
CA VAL A 310 -20.10 11.49 0.26
C VAL A 310 -18.97 12.42 -0.16
N LEU A 311 -19.26 13.49 -0.87
CA LEU A 311 -18.26 14.47 -1.29
C LEU A 311 -17.60 15.15 -0.08
N ALA A 312 -18.39 15.58 0.90
CA ALA A 312 -17.89 16.27 2.09
C ALA A 312 -16.93 15.40 2.91
N VAL A 313 -17.32 14.15 3.21
CA VAL A 313 -16.51 13.26 4.06
C VAL A 313 -15.30 12.70 3.33
N ASN A 314 -15.51 12.20 2.10
CA ASN A 314 -14.48 11.38 1.44
C ASN A 314 -13.43 12.20 0.69
N LEU A 315 -13.72 13.46 0.35
CA LEU A 315 -12.81 14.28 -0.45
C LEU A 315 -12.56 15.66 0.16
N LEU A 316 -13.61 16.45 0.42
CA LEU A 316 -13.44 17.84 0.88
C LEU A 316 -12.74 17.90 2.25
N ALA A 317 -13.08 16.99 3.16
CA ALA A 317 -12.45 16.92 4.48
C ALA A 317 -10.93 16.58 4.38
N PRO A 318 -10.49 15.51 3.68
CA PRO A 318 -9.07 15.25 3.43
C PRO A 318 -8.31 16.43 2.85
N VAL A 319 -8.86 17.09 1.81
CA VAL A 319 -8.23 18.27 1.18
C VAL A 319 -8.02 19.35 2.22
N ARG A 320 -9.10 19.85 2.85
CA ARG A 320 -9.06 20.96 3.80
C ARG A 320 -8.18 20.65 5.00
N ILE A 321 -8.26 19.45 5.57
CA ILE A 321 -7.43 19.09 6.73
C ILE A 321 -5.97 19.08 6.35
N THR A 322 -5.59 18.53 5.20
CA THR A 322 -4.18 18.48 4.77
C THR A 322 -3.63 19.90 4.52
N GLU A 323 -4.36 20.74 3.78
CA GLU A 323 -3.97 22.11 3.48
C GLU A 323 -3.79 22.93 4.77
N ASN A 324 -4.79 22.93 5.66
CA ASN A 324 -4.71 23.71 6.90
C ASN A 324 -3.60 23.22 7.85
N LEU A 325 -3.37 21.90 7.97
CA LEU A 325 -2.28 21.37 8.79
C LEU A 325 -0.90 21.72 8.21
N LEU A 326 -0.80 21.81 6.89
CA LEU A 326 0.43 22.24 6.21
C LEU A 326 0.66 23.73 6.41
N GLU A 327 -0.33 24.56 6.14
CA GLU A 327 -0.26 26.03 6.29
C GLU A 327 0.03 26.48 7.72
N SER A 328 -0.58 25.79 8.71
CA SER A 328 -0.35 26.10 10.14
C SER A 328 1.00 25.57 10.68
N GLY A 329 1.78 24.82 9.88
CA GLY A 329 3.00 24.17 10.34
C GLY A 329 2.76 23.04 11.36
N SER A 330 1.54 22.52 11.43
CA SER A 330 1.17 21.42 12.33
C SER A 330 1.58 20.04 11.78
N LEU A 331 1.92 19.94 10.50
CA LEU A 331 2.65 18.81 9.93
C LEU A 331 4.15 18.99 10.13
N ALA A 332 4.82 17.99 10.67
CA ALA A 332 6.26 18.00 10.82
C ALA A 332 6.96 17.99 9.44
N PRO A 333 8.12 18.63 9.30
CA PRO A 333 8.95 18.45 8.12
C PRO A 333 9.24 16.95 7.89
N GLY A 334 9.07 16.50 6.66
CA GLY A 334 9.19 15.08 6.33
C GLY A 334 8.00 14.23 6.79
N ALA A 335 6.84 14.81 7.02
CA ALA A 335 5.61 14.09 7.31
C ALA A 335 5.14 13.23 6.12
N ALA A 336 4.39 12.18 6.43
CA ALA A 336 3.73 11.33 5.44
C ALA A 336 2.21 11.54 5.47
N VAL A 337 1.64 11.89 4.32
CA VAL A 337 0.19 11.95 4.10
C VAL A 337 -0.23 10.70 3.33
N VAL A 338 -1.20 9.94 3.84
CA VAL A 338 -1.69 8.74 3.17
C VAL A 338 -3.19 8.79 3.00
N GLY A 339 -3.66 8.78 1.75
CA GLY A 339 -5.08 8.72 1.40
C GLY A 339 -5.57 7.29 1.21
N VAL A 340 -6.76 6.97 1.73
CA VAL A 340 -7.44 5.71 1.39
C VAL A 340 -8.43 5.96 0.27
N SER A 341 -8.01 5.64 -0.96
CA SER A 341 -8.83 5.63 -2.17
C SER A 341 -9.66 4.34 -2.24
N SER A 342 -9.90 3.81 -3.43
CA SER A 342 -10.58 2.54 -3.69
C SER A 342 -10.38 2.12 -5.14
N MET A 343 -10.49 0.82 -5.42
CA MET A 343 -10.63 0.34 -6.79
C MET A 343 -11.79 0.99 -7.54
N ALA A 344 -12.87 1.38 -6.84
CA ALA A 344 -13.99 2.11 -7.45
C ALA A 344 -13.57 3.48 -8.02
N GLY A 345 -12.55 4.13 -7.45
CA GLY A 345 -11.98 5.37 -7.99
C GLY A 345 -11.17 5.18 -9.27
N ILE A 346 -10.70 3.96 -9.55
CA ILE A 346 -9.88 3.61 -10.72
C ILE A 346 -10.75 3.05 -11.85
N SER A 347 -11.56 2.03 -11.54
CA SER A 347 -12.35 1.31 -12.55
C SER A 347 -13.83 1.70 -12.62
N GLY A 348 -14.29 2.53 -11.69
CA GLY A 348 -15.73 2.79 -11.49
C GLY A 348 -16.45 1.61 -10.85
N ASN A 349 -17.65 1.85 -10.34
CA ASN A 349 -18.55 0.81 -9.87
C ASN A 349 -20.01 1.25 -10.05
N ARG A 350 -20.86 0.37 -10.58
CA ARG A 350 -22.27 0.67 -10.82
C ARG A 350 -22.99 1.02 -9.53
N GLY A 351 -23.67 2.16 -9.51
CA GLY A 351 -24.43 2.65 -8.35
C GLY A 351 -23.58 3.39 -7.31
N GLN A 352 -22.29 3.63 -7.60
CA GLN A 352 -21.36 4.33 -6.73
C GLN A 352 -20.75 5.57 -7.41
N THR A 353 -21.47 6.27 -8.24
CA THR A 353 -20.94 7.43 -8.98
C THR A 353 -20.37 8.48 -8.04
N ASN A 354 -21.06 8.85 -6.96
CA ASN A 354 -20.59 9.76 -5.93
C ASN A 354 -19.31 9.23 -5.23
N TYR A 355 -19.32 7.97 -4.79
CA TYR A 355 -18.20 7.34 -4.11
C TYR A 355 -16.97 7.22 -5.02
N ALA A 356 -17.17 6.73 -6.26
CA ALA A 356 -16.09 6.60 -7.24
C ALA A 356 -15.46 7.96 -7.56
N THR A 357 -16.28 9.03 -7.72
CA THR A 357 -15.80 10.40 -7.92
C THR A 357 -14.88 10.83 -6.77
N THR A 358 -15.30 10.63 -5.52
CA THR A 358 -14.48 11.04 -4.37
C THR A 358 -13.21 10.21 -4.23
N LYS A 359 -13.26 8.92 -4.53
CA LYS A 359 -12.07 8.05 -4.43
C LYS A 359 -11.07 8.28 -5.57
N ALA A 360 -11.54 8.66 -6.76
CA ALA A 360 -10.69 9.21 -7.82
C ALA A 360 -10.10 10.58 -7.41
N GLY A 361 -10.90 11.42 -6.72
CA GLY A 361 -10.44 12.70 -6.17
C GLY A 361 -9.28 12.56 -5.18
N ILE A 362 -9.24 11.49 -4.37
CA ILE A 362 -8.08 11.20 -3.49
C ILE A 362 -6.82 10.89 -4.31
N ILE A 363 -6.93 10.24 -5.48
CA ILE A 363 -5.80 10.05 -6.39
C ILE A 363 -5.34 11.40 -6.93
N GLY A 364 -6.28 12.26 -7.35
CA GLY A 364 -5.98 13.62 -7.78
C GLY A 364 -5.34 14.49 -6.67
N LEU A 365 -5.73 14.28 -5.40
CA LEU A 365 -5.10 14.94 -4.26
C LEU A 365 -3.62 14.57 -4.12
N VAL A 366 -3.29 13.29 -4.36
CA VAL A 366 -1.89 12.82 -4.36
C VAL A 366 -1.09 13.53 -5.45
N ASP A 367 -1.62 13.61 -6.66
CA ASP A 367 -0.95 14.27 -7.79
C ASP A 367 -0.76 15.77 -7.54
N ALA A 368 -1.80 16.44 -7.03
CA ALA A 368 -1.80 17.89 -6.80
C ALA A 368 -0.88 18.33 -5.66
N LEU A 369 -0.89 17.61 -4.52
CA LEU A 369 -0.12 18.01 -3.34
C LEU A 369 1.31 17.46 -3.32
N ARG A 370 1.65 16.50 -4.18
CA ARG A 370 3.03 15.94 -4.24
C ARG A 370 4.10 17.04 -4.35
N PRO A 371 4.04 17.97 -5.31
CA PRO A 371 5.07 19.02 -5.44
C PRO A 371 5.09 19.96 -4.23
N VAL A 372 3.93 20.31 -3.68
CA VAL A 372 3.81 21.23 -2.52
C VAL A 372 4.42 20.60 -1.26
N LEU A 373 4.08 19.34 -0.98
CA LEU A 373 4.61 18.61 0.19
C LEU A 373 6.10 18.30 0.06
N ALA A 374 6.62 18.16 -1.16
CA ALA A 374 8.04 17.98 -1.39
C ALA A 374 8.91 19.16 -0.94
N GLU A 375 8.37 20.39 -0.89
CA GLU A 375 9.09 21.60 -0.48
C GLU A 375 9.61 21.51 0.97
N ASN A 376 8.86 20.86 1.86
CA ASN A 376 9.29 20.60 3.24
C ASN A 376 9.75 19.14 3.46
N GLY A 377 9.98 18.41 2.37
CA GLY A 377 10.42 17.03 2.37
C GLY A 377 9.35 16.01 2.78
N SER A 378 8.09 16.41 2.86
CA SER A 378 6.96 15.50 3.14
C SER A 378 6.56 14.69 1.91
N THR A 379 5.85 13.61 2.14
CA THR A 379 5.36 12.71 1.07
C THR A 379 3.84 12.61 1.09
N ILE A 380 3.26 12.32 -0.06
CA ILE A 380 1.85 11.96 -0.16
C ILE A 380 1.68 10.75 -1.08
N ASN A 381 0.91 9.76 -0.62
CA ASN A 381 0.58 8.56 -1.37
C ASN A 381 -0.85 8.13 -1.10
N ALA A 382 -1.39 7.24 -1.91
CA ALA A 382 -2.68 6.62 -1.67
C ALA A 382 -2.61 5.08 -1.74
N VAL A 383 -3.47 4.43 -0.97
CA VAL A 383 -3.81 3.03 -1.14
C VAL A 383 -5.18 2.92 -1.78
N ALA A 384 -5.36 2.00 -2.72
CA ALA A 384 -6.64 1.73 -3.36
C ALA A 384 -7.08 0.29 -3.08
N PRO A 385 -7.80 0.05 -1.95
CA PRO A 385 -8.27 -1.28 -1.60
C PRO A 385 -9.23 -1.84 -2.66
N GLY A 386 -9.09 -3.14 -2.94
CA GLY A 386 -10.06 -3.92 -3.69
C GLY A 386 -11.12 -4.51 -2.78
N PHE A 387 -11.46 -5.80 -3.00
CA PHE A 387 -12.38 -6.49 -2.10
C PHE A 387 -11.64 -6.87 -0.80
N ILE A 388 -11.97 -6.17 0.29
CA ILE A 388 -11.41 -6.39 1.62
C ILE A 388 -12.49 -6.96 2.55
N GLU A 389 -12.17 -8.03 3.27
CA GLU A 389 -13.07 -8.68 4.23
C GLU A 389 -13.29 -7.79 5.46
N THR A 390 -14.41 -7.11 5.50
CA THR A 390 -14.82 -6.20 6.57
C THR A 390 -16.28 -6.47 6.94
N ALA A 391 -16.79 -5.84 8.01
CA ALA A 391 -18.22 -5.90 8.32
C ALA A 391 -19.11 -5.40 7.16
N MET A 392 -18.62 -4.41 6.41
CA MET A 392 -19.33 -3.86 5.24
C MET A 392 -19.48 -4.90 4.12
N THR A 393 -18.39 -5.59 3.76
CA THR A 393 -18.42 -6.63 2.71
C THR A 393 -19.12 -7.90 3.17
N ALA A 394 -19.10 -8.20 4.47
CA ALA A 394 -19.86 -9.31 5.06
C ALA A 394 -21.37 -9.14 4.93
N ALA A 395 -21.87 -7.90 4.86
CA ALA A 395 -23.28 -7.60 4.66
C ALA A 395 -23.74 -7.75 3.19
N MET A 396 -22.82 -7.97 2.24
CA MET A 396 -23.16 -8.19 0.83
C MET A 396 -23.84 -9.55 0.63
N PRO A 397 -24.77 -9.68 -0.34
CA PRO A 397 -25.31 -10.98 -0.76
C PRO A 397 -24.17 -11.95 -1.17
N THR A 398 -24.37 -13.25 -0.90
CA THR A 398 -23.32 -14.28 -1.10
C THR A 398 -22.76 -14.31 -2.53
N GLY A 399 -23.61 -14.23 -3.56
CA GLY A 399 -23.15 -14.28 -4.96
C GLY A 399 -22.17 -13.14 -5.31
N PRO A 400 -22.57 -11.87 -5.23
CA PRO A 400 -21.67 -10.74 -5.47
C PRO A 400 -20.42 -10.75 -4.57
N ARG A 401 -20.54 -11.18 -3.32
CA ARG A 401 -19.42 -11.30 -2.39
C ARG A 401 -18.38 -12.32 -2.85
N GLU A 402 -18.83 -13.50 -3.26
CA GLU A 402 -17.94 -14.56 -3.73
C GLU A 402 -17.29 -14.24 -5.09
N ILE A 403 -18.00 -13.53 -5.95
CA ILE A 403 -17.43 -12.98 -7.19
C ILE A 403 -16.34 -11.96 -6.84
N GLY A 404 -16.63 -10.98 -5.98
CA GLY A 404 -15.67 -9.96 -5.56
C GLY A 404 -14.38 -10.55 -4.96
N ARG A 405 -14.51 -11.62 -4.16
CA ARG A 405 -13.36 -12.34 -3.60
C ARG A 405 -12.44 -12.94 -4.65
N ARG A 406 -12.99 -13.46 -5.76
CA ARG A 406 -12.25 -14.27 -6.73
C ARG A 406 -11.83 -13.55 -8.00
N LEU A 407 -12.31 -12.31 -8.21
CA LEU A 407 -11.94 -11.49 -9.36
C LEU A 407 -10.53 -10.89 -9.24
N ASN A 408 -9.59 -11.63 -8.67
CA ASN A 408 -8.19 -11.23 -8.58
C ASN A 408 -7.27 -12.45 -8.74
N SER A 409 -6.00 -12.21 -9.03
CA SER A 409 -5.02 -13.27 -9.29
C SER A 409 -4.79 -14.18 -8.08
N LEU A 410 -4.94 -13.67 -6.86
CA LEU A 410 -4.80 -14.43 -5.62
C LEU A 410 -6.07 -15.21 -5.23
N GLN A 411 -7.19 -15.02 -5.95
CA GLN A 411 -8.46 -15.74 -5.84
C GLN A 411 -9.09 -15.73 -4.43
N GLN A 412 -8.89 -14.64 -3.68
CA GLN A 412 -9.43 -14.47 -2.34
C GLN A 412 -9.61 -12.99 -2.01
N GLY A 413 -10.35 -12.69 -0.94
CA GLY A 413 -10.44 -11.35 -0.39
C GLY A 413 -9.18 -10.96 0.39
N GLY A 414 -8.81 -9.68 0.33
CA GLY A 414 -7.82 -9.11 1.22
C GLY A 414 -8.37 -8.93 2.63
N LEU A 415 -7.47 -8.74 3.58
CA LEU A 415 -7.81 -8.42 4.95
C LEU A 415 -7.51 -6.94 5.26
N PRO A 416 -8.14 -6.33 6.26
CA PRO A 416 -7.80 -4.97 6.70
C PRO A 416 -6.31 -4.77 6.96
N VAL A 417 -5.60 -5.80 7.46
CA VAL A 417 -4.16 -5.76 7.69
C VAL A 417 -3.35 -5.59 6.40
N ASP A 418 -3.80 -6.12 5.26
CA ASP A 418 -3.09 -5.95 3.98
C ASP A 418 -3.09 -4.47 3.55
N VAL A 419 -4.18 -3.74 3.82
CA VAL A 419 -4.27 -2.29 3.58
C VAL A 419 -3.40 -1.54 4.59
N ALA A 420 -3.47 -1.90 5.86
CA ALA A 420 -2.74 -1.25 6.95
C ALA A 420 -1.22 -1.38 6.79
N GLU A 421 -0.72 -2.53 6.36
CA GLU A 421 0.71 -2.73 6.07
C GLU A 421 1.21 -1.84 4.91
N THR A 422 0.39 -1.65 3.87
CA THR A 422 0.74 -0.75 2.76
C THR A 422 0.73 0.71 3.20
N VAL A 423 -0.21 1.10 4.08
CA VAL A 423 -0.21 2.42 4.71
C VAL A 423 1.04 2.62 5.57
N ALA A 424 1.42 1.64 6.39
CA ALA A 424 2.61 1.70 7.23
C ALA A 424 3.91 1.79 6.41
N PHE A 425 3.97 1.12 5.25
CA PHE A 425 5.06 1.27 4.30
C PHE A 425 5.20 2.72 3.81
N PHE A 426 4.10 3.37 3.41
CA PHE A 426 4.13 4.77 3.01
C PHE A 426 4.42 5.74 4.16
N ALA A 427 4.01 5.38 5.38
CA ALA A 427 4.26 6.19 6.58
C ALA A 427 5.72 6.12 7.09
N SER A 428 6.47 5.09 6.68
CA SER A 428 7.85 4.86 7.13
C SER A 428 8.80 5.95 6.64
N PRO A 429 9.67 6.50 7.51
CA PRO A 429 10.74 7.40 7.07
C PRO A 429 11.67 6.80 6.02
N ALA A 430 11.86 5.48 6.03
CA ALA A 430 12.64 4.77 5.02
C ALA A 430 12.02 4.86 3.61
N SER A 431 10.72 5.17 3.51
CA SER A 431 9.99 5.36 2.26
C SER A 431 9.90 6.83 1.81
N ALA A 432 10.78 7.68 2.32
CA ALA A 432 10.77 9.12 2.03
C ALA A 432 10.97 9.47 0.54
N ALA A 433 11.55 8.57 -0.23
CA ALA A 433 11.68 8.69 -1.69
C ALA A 433 10.43 8.19 -2.45
N VAL A 434 9.43 7.67 -1.73
CA VAL A 434 8.19 7.15 -2.29
C VAL A 434 7.09 8.18 -2.10
N SER A 435 6.80 8.96 -3.15
CA SER A 435 5.76 10.00 -3.12
C SER A 435 5.06 10.10 -4.48
N GLY A 436 3.77 10.37 -4.47
CA GLY A 436 2.96 10.45 -5.68
C GLY A 436 2.48 9.08 -6.17
N ASN A 437 2.45 8.06 -5.32
CA ASN A 437 2.00 6.73 -5.71
C ASN A 437 0.57 6.45 -5.27
N THR A 438 -0.16 5.72 -6.11
CA THR A 438 -1.42 5.07 -5.75
C THR A 438 -1.26 3.57 -5.94
N VAL A 439 -1.17 2.83 -4.84
CA VAL A 439 -0.97 1.37 -4.86
C VAL A 439 -2.27 0.66 -4.58
N ARG A 440 -2.66 -0.25 -5.47
CA ARG A 440 -3.84 -1.09 -5.30
C ARG A 440 -3.53 -2.25 -4.34
N VAL A 441 -4.33 -2.36 -3.30
CA VAL A 441 -4.29 -3.52 -2.39
C VAL A 441 -5.47 -4.42 -2.75
N CYS A 442 -5.34 -5.15 -3.86
CA CYS A 442 -6.45 -5.84 -4.50
C CYS A 442 -6.14 -7.25 -5.02
N GLY A 443 -4.92 -7.78 -4.76
CA GLY A 443 -4.49 -9.08 -5.27
C GLY A 443 -4.49 -9.16 -6.80
N GLN A 444 -4.20 -8.05 -7.48
CA GLN A 444 -4.31 -7.87 -8.93
C GLN A 444 -5.72 -8.18 -9.45
N ASN A 445 -6.69 -7.36 -9.04
CA ASN A 445 -8.05 -7.43 -9.56
C ASN A 445 -8.05 -7.28 -11.10
N LEU A 446 -8.92 -8.01 -11.78
CA LEU A 446 -9.01 -8.04 -13.24
C LEU A 446 -9.45 -6.72 -13.86
N MET A 447 -10.14 -5.87 -13.10
CA MET A 447 -10.62 -4.56 -13.55
C MET A 447 -9.66 -3.45 -13.16
N GLY A 448 -9.43 -2.54 -14.09
CA GLY A 448 -8.57 -1.37 -13.94
C GLY A 448 -7.09 -1.67 -14.22
N ALA A 449 -6.41 -0.66 -14.74
CA ALA A 449 -4.99 -0.72 -15.10
C ALA A 449 -4.09 -0.39 -13.90
#